data_28cae4598e9a95dda9503208ecce36d2
#
_entry.id   28cae4598e9a95dda9503208ecce36d2
#
_cell.length_a   1.000
_cell.length_b   1.000
_cell.length_c   1.000
_cell.angle_alpha   90.00
_cell.angle_beta   90.00
_cell.angle_gamma   90.00
#
_symmetry.space_group_name_H-M   'P 1'
#
loop_
_entity.id
_entity.type
_entity.pdbx_description
1 polymer ?
#
loop_
_entity_poly.entity_id
_entity_poly.type
_entity_poly.pdbx_seq_one_letter_code
_entity_poly.pdbx_strand_id
1 'polypeptide(L)'
;MKIKIRKNGYVIFGAHVLKCAIGKNGITQFKKEGDQATPAGKFKIKKILYRPDRIDSLKTQLPIQKINPNMGWCDDPKDKAYNREISLPYKASYEILWRKDNMYDLVLVTNYNYNPVKSKKGIAIFIHIAKNNFKPTNGCVALRKEKLIMLISKIKKQSWVIIENSS
;
A
#
# COMPACT_ATOMS: atom_id res chain seq x y z
N MET A 1 1.31 14.15 -11.37
CA MET A 1 0.10 14.31 -10.54
C MET A 1 0.47 14.15 -9.07
N LYS A 2 -0.15 14.91 -8.18
CA LYS A 2 -0.06 14.75 -6.72
C LYS A 2 -1.31 14.02 -6.22
N ILE A 3 -1.12 12.98 -5.44
CA ILE A 3 -2.17 12.21 -4.76
C ILE A 3 -2.01 12.51 -3.28
N LYS A 4 -2.92 13.25 -2.71
CA LYS A 4 -2.86 13.69 -1.31
C LYS A 4 -3.73 12.78 -0.45
N ILE A 5 -3.18 12.26 0.63
CA ILE A 5 -3.89 11.46 1.63
C ILE A 5 -3.95 12.25 2.92
N ARG A 6 -5.16 12.51 3.40
CA ARG A 6 -5.46 13.38 4.54
C ARG A 6 -5.80 12.57 5.79
N LYS A 7 -5.51 13.14 6.97
CA LYS A 7 -5.81 12.51 8.26
C LYS A 7 -7.30 12.27 8.51
N ASN A 8 -8.17 12.98 7.82
CA ASN A 8 -9.63 12.79 7.91
C ASN A 8 -10.15 11.62 7.03
N GLY A 9 -9.27 10.79 6.47
CA GLY A 9 -9.65 9.60 5.70
C GLY A 9 -10.10 9.90 4.27
N TYR A 10 -9.46 10.86 3.61
CA TYR A 10 -9.71 11.17 2.20
C TYR A 10 -8.44 11.15 1.37
N VAL A 11 -8.59 10.66 0.13
CA VAL A 11 -7.60 10.76 -0.95
C VAL A 11 -8.07 11.80 -1.95
N ILE A 12 -7.20 12.76 -2.29
CA ILE A 12 -7.48 13.85 -3.22
C ILE A 12 -6.48 13.77 -4.38
N PHE A 13 -6.98 13.75 -5.62
CA PHE A 13 -6.17 13.84 -6.84
C PHE A 13 -6.97 14.44 -8.00
N GLY A 14 -6.42 15.45 -8.66
CA GLY A 14 -7.18 16.26 -9.61
C GLY A 14 -8.44 16.84 -8.95
N ALA A 15 -9.60 16.64 -9.58
CA ALA A 15 -10.90 17.04 -9.05
C ALA A 15 -11.58 15.94 -8.19
N HIS A 16 -10.91 14.82 -7.95
CA HIS A 16 -11.50 13.69 -7.23
C HIS A 16 -11.19 13.78 -5.73
N VAL A 17 -12.24 13.57 -4.92
CA VAL A 17 -12.16 13.42 -3.46
C VAL A 17 -12.78 12.08 -3.11
N LEU A 18 -12.00 11.14 -2.58
CA LEU A 18 -12.41 9.77 -2.32
C LEU A 18 -12.19 9.42 -0.86
N LYS A 19 -13.17 8.74 -0.25
CA LYS A 19 -13.00 8.18 1.09
C LYS A 19 -11.97 7.06 1.08
N CYS A 20 -11.10 7.02 2.10
CA CYS A 20 -10.13 5.94 2.33
C CYS A 20 -10.07 5.56 3.81
N ALA A 21 -9.59 4.35 4.07
CA ALA A 21 -9.11 3.97 5.39
C ALA A 21 -7.61 4.27 5.49
N ILE A 22 -7.17 4.64 6.68
CA ILE A 22 -5.78 4.83 7.08
C ILE A 22 -5.48 3.99 8.32
N GLY A 23 -4.25 4.05 8.82
CA GLY A 23 -3.86 3.37 10.04
C GLY A 23 -4.77 3.70 11.22
N LYS A 24 -5.03 2.70 12.09
CA LYS A 24 -5.89 2.83 13.28
C LYS A 24 -5.50 4.02 14.16
N ASN A 25 -4.21 4.29 14.26
CA ASN A 25 -3.65 5.40 15.06
C ASN A 25 -3.37 6.66 14.23
N GLY A 26 -4.07 6.81 13.08
CA GLY A 26 -3.99 8.01 12.24
C GLY A 26 -2.70 8.09 11.42
N ILE A 27 -2.23 9.31 11.16
CA ILE A 27 -1.01 9.61 10.41
C ILE A 27 0.07 10.12 11.38
N THR A 28 1.30 9.62 11.24
CA THR A 28 2.44 9.98 12.11
C THR A 28 3.68 10.39 11.31
N GLN A 29 4.45 11.34 11.84
CA GLN A 29 5.79 11.67 11.34
C GLN A 29 6.87 10.74 11.92
N PHE A 30 6.56 10.05 13.04
CA PHE A 30 7.49 9.22 13.79
C PHE A 30 7.14 7.73 13.70
N LYS A 31 7.01 7.22 12.47
CA LYS A 31 6.63 5.84 12.19
C LYS A 31 7.56 4.83 12.85
N LYS A 32 6.95 3.84 13.53
CA LYS A 32 7.61 2.67 14.13
C LYS A 32 6.93 1.38 13.70
N GLU A 33 7.65 0.26 13.76
CA GLU A 33 7.07 -1.06 13.58
C GLU A 33 5.94 -1.31 14.58
N GLY A 34 4.81 -1.84 14.11
CA GLY A 34 3.67 -2.20 14.96
C GLY A 34 2.84 -1.03 15.51
N ASP A 35 3.15 0.23 15.17
CA ASP A 35 2.43 1.41 15.69
C ASP A 35 1.03 1.62 15.11
N GLN A 36 0.63 0.80 14.11
CA GLN A 36 -0.67 0.88 13.44
C GLN A 36 -1.00 2.27 12.86
N ALA A 37 0.00 3.12 12.62
CA ALA A 37 -0.16 4.44 12.05
C ALA A 37 0.34 4.49 10.60
N THR A 38 -0.25 5.35 9.78
CA THR A 38 0.20 5.62 8.42
C THR A 38 1.32 6.66 8.46
N PRO A 39 2.48 6.44 7.83
CA PRO A 39 3.57 7.41 7.87
C PRO A 39 3.25 8.64 7.04
N ALA A 40 3.46 9.82 7.60
CA ALA A 40 3.48 11.07 6.84
C ALA A 40 4.71 11.11 5.93
N GLY A 41 4.57 11.78 4.79
CA GLY A 41 5.68 11.95 3.87
C GLY A 41 5.28 11.99 2.40
N LYS A 42 6.29 11.95 1.55
CA LYS A 42 6.16 12.03 0.08
C LYS A 42 6.78 10.77 -0.54
N PHE A 43 5.97 10.00 -1.25
CA PHE A 43 6.33 8.68 -1.74
C PHE A 43 6.07 8.55 -3.25
N LYS A 44 6.81 7.64 -3.89
CA LYS A 44 6.55 7.16 -5.25
C LYS A 44 5.85 5.81 -5.21
N ILE A 45 5.04 5.51 -6.22
CA ILE A 45 4.58 4.15 -6.45
C ILE A 45 5.67 3.41 -7.24
N LYS A 46 6.09 2.27 -6.74
CA LYS A 46 7.12 1.43 -7.36
C LYS A 46 6.53 0.50 -8.41
N LYS A 47 5.44 -0.17 -8.07
CA LYS A 47 4.75 -1.13 -8.93
C LYS A 47 3.33 -1.37 -8.43
N ILE A 48 2.56 -2.03 -9.26
CA ILE A 48 1.22 -2.53 -8.93
C ILE A 48 1.30 -4.05 -8.88
N LEU A 49 0.80 -4.63 -7.79
CA LEU A 49 0.57 -6.07 -7.66
C LEU A 49 -0.92 -6.34 -7.85
N TYR A 50 -1.27 -7.42 -8.55
CA TYR A 50 -2.68 -7.77 -8.76
C TYR A 50 -2.92 -9.27 -8.85
N ARG A 51 -4.12 -9.70 -8.47
CA ARG A 51 -4.63 -11.08 -8.60
C ARG A 51 -5.16 -11.27 -10.02
N PRO A 52 -4.48 -12.06 -10.87
CA PRO A 52 -4.90 -12.23 -12.27
C PRO A 52 -6.21 -13.01 -12.44
N ASP A 53 -6.60 -13.77 -11.41
CA ASP A 53 -7.87 -14.51 -11.36
C ASP A 53 -9.07 -13.66 -10.89
N ARG A 54 -8.83 -12.39 -10.48
CA ARG A 54 -9.87 -11.49 -9.92
C ARG A 54 -9.87 -10.09 -10.54
N ILE A 55 -8.84 -9.77 -11.31
CA ILE A 55 -8.66 -8.49 -12.01
C ILE A 55 -8.32 -8.80 -13.48
N ASP A 56 -9.25 -8.54 -14.38
CA ASP A 56 -9.10 -8.90 -15.79
C ASP A 56 -8.09 -8.03 -16.52
N SER A 57 -8.14 -6.72 -16.34
CA SER A 57 -7.23 -5.78 -17.00
C SER A 57 -7.02 -4.50 -16.20
N LEU A 58 -5.84 -3.91 -16.36
CA LEU A 58 -5.49 -2.62 -15.74
C LEU A 58 -4.93 -1.68 -16.81
N LYS A 59 -5.55 -0.50 -16.95
CA LYS A 59 -4.97 0.61 -17.73
C LYS A 59 -4.03 1.40 -16.83
N THR A 60 -2.71 1.30 -17.07
CA THR A 60 -1.72 2.01 -16.24
C THR A 60 -0.40 2.20 -16.99
N GLN A 61 0.37 3.21 -16.59
CA GLN A 61 1.74 3.46 -17.04
C GLN A 61 2.79 2.93 -16.05
N LEU A 62 2.34 2.39 -14.91
CA LEU A 62 3.23 1.85 -13.88
C LEU A 62 3.59 0.39 -14.18
N PRO A 63 4.74 -0.10 -13.71
CA PRO A 63 5.05 -1.52 -13.76
C PRO A 63 3.98 -2.33 -13.02
N ILE A 64 3.53 -3.43 -13.65
CA ILE A 64 2.56 -4.36 -13.07
C ILE A 64 3.19 -5.73 -12.87
N GLN A 65 2.79 -6.43 -11.82
CA GLN A 65 3.23 -7.78 -11.50
C GLN A 65 2.04 -8.60 -11.00
N LYS A 66 1.91 -9.81 -11.53
CA LYS A 66 0.90 -10.79 -11.08
C LYS A 66 1.27 -11.32 -9.69
N ILE A 67 0.30 -11.37 -8.79
CA ILE A 67 0.42 -12.13 -7.55
C ILE A 67 0.21 -13.61 -7.87
N ASN A 68 1.00 -14.47 -7.28
CA ASN A 68 0.85 -15.93 -7.36
C ASN A 68 0.78 -16.53 -5.94
N PRO A 69 0.36 -17.81 -5.80
CA PRO A 69 0.19 -18.43 -4.49
C PRO A 69 1.44 -18.48 -3.61
N ASN A 70 2.62 -18.44 -4.21
CA ASN A 70 3.91 -18.51 -3.51
C ASN A 70 4.54 -17.15 -3.22
N MET A 71 3.75 -16.06 -3.28
CA MET A 71 4.25 -14.72 -2.98
C MET A 71 3.93 -14.29 -1.56
N GLY A 72 4.96 -13.79 -0.87
CA GLY A 72 4.86 -13.16 0.42
C GLY A 72 5.63 -11.84 0.49
N TRP A 73 5.46 -11.14 1.60
CA TRP A 73 6.22 -9.94 1.95
C TRP A 73 6.80 -10.11 3.33
N CYS A 74 8.14 -10.11 3.45
CA CYS A 74 8.81 -10.33 4.73
C CYS A 74 8.57 -9.15 5.67
N ASP A 75 8.06 -9.44 6.86
CA ASP A 75 7.76 -8.47 7.92
C ASP A 75 8.62 -8.69 9.19
N ASP A 76 9.58 -9.61 9.15
CA ASP A 76 10.49 -9.84 10.25
C ASP A 76 11.64 -8.80 10.23
N PRO A 77 11.69 -7.87 11.23
CA PRO A 77 12.71 -6.81 11.25
C PRO A 77 14.13 -7.31 11.49
N LYS A 78 14.32 -8.60 11.84
CA LYS A 78 15.64 -9.23 12.02
C LYS A 78 16.12 -9.96 10.76
N ASP A 79 15.26 -10.20 9.78
CA ASP A 79 15.63 -10.90 8.56
C ASP A 79 16.22 -9.95 7.52
N LYS A 80 17.19 -10.44 6.73
CA LYS A 80 17.81 -9.68 5.62
C LYS A 80 16.83 -9.27 4.52
N ALA A 81 15.73 -10.02 4.37
CA ALA A 81 14.67 -9.72 3.42
C ALA A 81 13.58 -8.80 4.00
N TYR A 82 13.78 -8.25 5.21
CA TYR A 82 12.81 -7.33 5.80
C TYR A 82 12.35 -6.26 4.81
N ASN A 83 11.04 -6.06 4.74
CA ASN A 83 10.39 -5.15 3.81
C ASN A 83 10.67 -5.46 2.32
N ARG A 84 10.74 -6.75 1.97
CA ARG A 84 10.92 -7.24 0.60
C ARG A 84 9.92 -8.33 0.26
N GLU A 85 9.66 -8.44 -1.03
CA GLU A 85 8.95 -9.59 -1.59
C GLU A 85 9.81 -10.84 -1.43
N ILE A 86 9.17 -11.95 -1.09
CA ILE A 86 9.79 -13.26 -0.89
C ILE A 86 8.97 -14.35 -1.55
N SER A 87 9.63 -15.47 -1.85
CA SER A 87 8.96 -16.70 -2.30
C SER A 87 8.64 -17.60 -1.11
N LEU A 88 7.47 -18.20 -1.10
CA LEU A 88 7.00 -19.11 -0.06
C LEU A 88 7.29 -20.58 -0.44
N PRO A 89 7.54 -21.45 0.53
CA PRO A 89 7.65 -21.18 1.97
C PRO A 89 8.89 -20.36 2.33
N TYR A 90 8.81 -19.55 3.39
CA TYR A 90 9.92 -18.73 3.86
C TYR A 90 10.14 -18.93 5.37
N LYS A 91 11.40 -18.81 5.82
CA LYS A 91 11.81 -19.16 7.20
C LYS A 91 11.48 -18.10 8.26
N ALA A 92 11.38 -16.82 7.86
CA ALA A 92 11.06 -15.71 8.75
C ALA A 92 9.57 -15.35 8.66
N SER A 93 9.09 -14.43 9.50
CA SER A 93 7.71 -13.94 9.48
C SER A 93 7.40 -13.18 8.19
N TYR A 94 6.18 -13.33 7.68
CA TYR A 94 5.74 -12.69 6.44
C TYR A 94 4.23 -12.53 6.33
N GLU A 95 3.81 -11.60 5.50
CA GLU A 95 2.44 -11.49 5.00
C GLU A 95 2.26 -12.29 3.71
N ILE A 96 1.17 -13.08 3.62
CA ILE A 96 0.78 -13.77 2.38
C ILE A 96 0.10 -12.77 1.45
N LEU A 97 0.56 -12.68 0.20
CA LEU A 97 -0.06 -11.80 -0.80
C LEU A 97 -1.25 -12.46 -1.51
N TRP A 98 -1.22 -13.80 -1.68
CA TRP A 98 -2.35 -14.57 -2.25
C TRP A 98 -3.39 -14.86 -1.17
N ARG A 99 -4.28 -13.90 -0.92
CA ARG A 99 -5.27 -13.98 0.16
C ARG A 99 -6.59 -14.57 -0.29
N LYS A 100 -7.34 -15.15 0.66
CA LYS A 100 -8.73 -15.58 0.44
C LYS A 100 -9.68 -14.38 0.37
N ASP A 101 -9.45 -13.35 1.20
CA ASP A 101 -10.19 -12.08 1.10
C ASP A 101 -9.72 -11.25 -0.11
N ASN A 102 -10.41 -10.15 -0.39
CA ASN A 102 -10.13 -9.29 -1.54
C ASN A 102 -9.12 -8.17 -1.27
N MET A 103 -8.56 -8.10 -0.06
CA MET A 103 -7.76 -6.97 0.38
C MET A 103 -6.55 -6.69 -0.54
N TYR A 104 -5.86 -7.76 -0.98
CA TYR A 104 -4.70 -7.68 -1.86
C TYR A 104 -4.99 -8.13 -3.30
N ASP A 105 -6.26 -8.11 -3.75
CA ASP A 105 -6.55 -8.33 -5.16
C ASP A 105 -5.90 -7.27 -6.06
N LEU A 106 -5.67 -6.08 -5.50
CA LEU A 106 -5.02 -4.96 -6.15
C LEU A 106 -4.25 -4.11 -5.14
N VAL A 107 -2.95 -3.91 -5.37
CA VAL A 107 -2.04 -3.25 -4.43
C VAL A 107 -1.11 -2.32 -5.18
N LEU A 108 -1.02 -1.05 -4.75
CA LEU A 108 0.06 -0.15 -5.15
C LEU A 108 1.15 -0.20 -4.07
N VAL A 109 2.34 -0.56 -4.46
CA VAL A 109 3.51 -0.62 -3.58
C VAL A 109 4.21 0.73 -3.60
N THR A 110 4.28 1.40 -2.44
CA THR A 110 5.03 2.66 -2.32
C THR A 110 6.52 2.39 -2.09
N ASN A 111 7.34 3.42 -2.23
CA ASN A 111 8.76 3.35 -1.89
C ASN A 111 9.05 3.67 -0.41
N TYR A 112 8.04 3.59 0.46
CA TYR A 112 8.25 3.75 1.90
C TYR A 112 9.24 2.69 2.42
N ASN A 113 10.24 3.13 3.19
CA ASN A 113 11.26 2.26 3.79
C ASN A 113 11.87 1.25 2.80
N TYR A 114 12.11 1.66 1.56
CA TYR A 114 12.47 0.75 0.47
C TYR A 114 13.97 0.73 0.15
N ASN A 115 14.61 1.90 0.08
CA ASN A 115 16.03 2.01 -0.24
C ASN A 115 16.66 3.27 0.39
N PRO A 116 17.53 3.12 1.41
CA PRO A 116 17.82 1.87 2.11
C PRO A 116 16.66 1.44 3.01
N VAL A 117 16.53 0.12 3.25
CA VAL A 117 15.61 -0.42 4.25
C VAL A 117 16.20 -0.19 5.64
N LYS A 118 15.38 0.37 6.54
CA LYS A 118 15.74 0.57 7.95
C LYS A 118 14.87 -0.34 8.82
N SER A 119 15.51 -1.20 9.63
CA SER A 119 14.84 -2.07 10.57
C SER A 119 13.98 -1.28 11.55
N LYS A 120 12.86 -1.85 12.01
CA LYS A 120 11.92 -1.26 12.99
C LYS A 120 11.23 0.04 12.54
N LYS A 121 11.34 0.43 11.27
CA LYS A 121 10.61 1.59 10.70
C LYS A 121 9.30 1.22 10.02
N GLY A 122 8.91 -0.04 10.09
CA GLY A 122 7.71 -0.57 9.46
C GLY A 122 7.95 -1.08 8.03
N ILE A 123 7.08 -1.99 7.61
CA ILE A 123 7.11 -2.55 6.26
C ILE A 123 6.41 -1.64 5.25
N ALA A 124 6.38 -2.05 4.00
CA ALA A 124 5.81 -1.32 2.88
C ALA A 124 4.43 -0.74 3.20
N ILE A 125 4.25 0.51 2.87
CA ILE A 125 2.93 1.13 2.89
C ILE A 125 2.28 0.85 1.54
N PHE A 126 1.32 -0.06 1.58
CA PHE A 126 0.48 -0.38 0.44
C PHE A 126 -0.71 0.57 0.34
N ILE A 127 -1.18 0.80 -0.89
CA ILE A 127 -2.52 1.31 -1.14
C ILE A 127 -3.31 0.15 -1.73
N HIS A 128 -4.28 -0.38 -0.99
CA HIS A 128 -4.97 -1.62 -1.32
C HIS A 128 -6.51 -1.49 -1.23
N ILE A 129 -7.24 -2.59 -1.43
CA ILE A 129 -8.71 -2.58 -1.36
C ILE A 129 -9.16 -2.50 0.10
N ALA A 130 -10.09 -1.60 0.38
CA ALA A 130 -10.65 -1.39 1.71
C ALA A 130 -11.56 -2.57 2.12
N LYS A 131 -11.48 -2.94 3.39
CA LYS A 131 -12.49 -3.79 4.03
C LYS A 131 -13.83 -3.05 4.13
N ASN A 132 -14.91 -3.82 4.32
CA ASN A 132 -16.24 -3.26 4.51
C ASN A 132 -16.24 -2.14 5.55
N ASN A 133 -17.00 -1.07 5.28
CA ASN A 133 -17.14 0.11 6.13
C ASN A 133 -15.81 0.85 6.42
N PHE A 134 -14.80 0.72 5.54
CA PHE A 134 -13.50 1.37 5.72
C PHE A 134 -12.88 1.12 7.11
N LYS A 135 -12.92 -0.13 7.57
CA LYS A 135 -12.21 -0.50 8.82
C LYS A 135 -10.77 -0.02 8.77
N PRO A 136 -10.24 0.58 9.84
CA PRO A 136 -8.86 1.05 9.92
C PRO A 136 -7.86 -0.04 9.56
N THR A 137 -6.72 0.35 9.02
CA THR A 137 -5.61 -0.53 8.64
C THR A 137 -4.54 -0.58 9.75
N ASN A 138 -3.52 -1.40 9.55
CA ASN A 138 -2.32 -1.42 10.39
C ASN A 138 -1.24 -0.40 9.94
N GLY A 139 -1.62 0.57 9.08
CA GLY A 139 -0.73 1.62 8.57
C GLY A 139 -0.82 1.84 7.07
N CYS A 140 -1.34 0.90 6.31
CA CYS A 140 -1.62 1.04 4.88
C CYS A 140 -2.77 2.04 4.62
N VAL A 141 -2.96 2.39 3.36
CA VAL A 141 -4.11 3.18 2.90
C VAL A 141 -5.03 2.26 2.11
N ALA A 142 -6.35 2.37 2.30
CA ALA A 142 -7.26 1.48 1.59
C ALA A 142 -8.43 2.24 0.97
N LEU A 143 -8.77 1.91 -0.29
CA LEU A 143 -9.87 2.47 -1.05
C LEU A 143 -10.83 1.37 -1.52
N ARG A 144 -12.07 1.74 -1.88
CA ARG A 144 -12.94 0.81 -2.59
C ARG A 144 -12.30 0.37 -3.91
N LYS A 145 -12.53 -0.88 -4.32
CA LYS A 145 -11.92 -1.52 -5.51
C LYS A 145 -12.04 -0.65 -6.76
N GLU A 146 -13.25 -0.21 -7.08
CA GLU A 146 -13.53 0.62 -8.25
C GLU A 146 -12.82 1.99 -8.22
N LYS A 147 -12.66 2.56 -7.03
CA LYS A 147 -11.94 3.83 -6.83
C LYS A 147 -10.43 3.66 -6.92
N LEU A 148 -9.92 2.52 -6.47
CA LEU A 148 -8.50 2.16 -6.63
C LEU A 148 -8.15 1.93 -8.11
N ILE A 149 -8.99 1.22 -8.86
CA ILE A 149 -8.84 1.03 -10.31
C ILE A 149 -8.86 2.38 -11.04
N MET A 150 -9.81 3.26 -10.69
CA MET A 150 -9.86 4.62 -11.26
C MET A 150 -8.58 5.41 -10.95
N LEU A 151 -8.08 5.38 -9.73
CA LEU A 151 -6.83 6.03 -9.34
C LEU A 151 -5.67 5.50 -10.18
N ILE A 152 -5.55 4.17 -10.32
CA ILE A 152 -4.49 3.50 -11.09
C ILE A 152 -4.50 3.96 -12.55
N SER A 153 -5.65 4.12 -13.17
CA SER A 153 -5.75 4.59 -14.57
C SER A 153 -5.26 6.03 -14.78
N LYS A 154 -5.17 6.82 -13.71
CA LYS A 154 -4.74 8.24 -13.75
C LYS A 154 -3.29 8.44 -13.30
N ILE A 155 -2.72 7.50 -12.55
CA ILE A 155 -1.34 7.60 -12.04
C ILE A 155 -0.34 7.48 -13.19
N LYS A 156 0.67 8.37 -13.18
CA LYS A 156 1.82 8.36 -14.09
C LYS A 156 3.09 8.05 -13.29
N LYS A 157 4.18 7.64 -13.98
CA LYS A 157 5.48 7.35 -13.35
C LYS A 157 6.01 8.49 -12.48
N GLN A 158 5.78 9.75 -12.87
CA GLN A 158 6.19 10.93 -12.12
C GLN A 158 5.21 11.36 -11.02
N SER A 159 4.09 10.65 -10.81
CA SER A 159 3.14 10.99 -9.75
C SER A 159 3.74 10.80 -8.35
N TRP A 160 3.24 11.57 -7.40
CA TRP A 160 3.63 11.52 -6.00
C TRP A 160 2.43 11.20 -5.12
N VAL A 161 2.62 10.32 -4.17
CA VAL A 161 1.72 10.11 -3.03
C VAL A 161 2.23 10.98 -1.89
N ILE A 162 1.40 11.87 -1.40
CA ILE A 162 1.71 12.80 -0.31
C ILE A 162 0.74 12.49 0.83
N ILE A 163 1.28 11.97 1.94
CA ILE A 163 0.52 11.66 3.15
C ILE A 163 0.74 12.80 4.14
N GLU A 164 -0.34 13.56 4.39
CA GLU A 164 -0.30 14.80 5.17
C GLU A 164 -0.87 14.60 6.56
N ASN A 165 -0.11 15.00 7.59
CA ASN A 165 -0.56 14.99 8.99
C ASN A 165 -1.37 16.26 9.35
N SER A 166 -1.43 17.23 8.43
CA SER A 166 -2.28 18.42 8.57
C SER A 166 -3.74 18.14 8.21
N SER A 167 -4.62 18.86 8.84
CA SER A 167 -6.08 18.87 8.56
C SER A 167 -6.37 19.43 7.19
#